data_a22a36dbaa878abea7cc3eb781a73522
#
_entry.id   a22a36dbaa878abea7cc3eb781a73522
#
_cell.length_a   1.000
_cell.length_b   1.000
_cell.length_c   1.000
_cell.angle_alpha   90.00
_cell.angle_beta   90.00
_cell.angle_gamma   90.00
#
_symmetry.space_group_name_H-M   'P 1'
#
loop_
_entity.id
_entity.type
_entity.pdbx_description
1 polymer ?
#
loop_
_entity_poly.entity_id
_entity_poly.type
_entity_poly.pdbx_seq_one_letter_code
_entity_poly.pdbx_strand_id
1 'polypeptide(L)'
;IARMPYEDTEARRRVEFLNVISEEVIKLRNSLNNCEIELSISIYTSLLRRHLQTLRIPYEGEPLEGIQVMGILETRNLDFRNVILLSMNDDNFPGSVVTGTSFIPYNLRAAYALPTPEHHEGVYAYYFYRLLQRAENVRMLYCAHADDKTTGEQSRYIYQLEYETPFEILRREVGIDVNRMETPPIEVPKQGETAEKLARFLAPDDPVRLSPTAFFRYVACPLRFYFHSVARLEPDNEISEEVDAPMFGTILHAALQRLYAPFVGKTGCGEALRALTRSSEVEKAVVAAINENYLQDVEATVEDYSGNLLLVKDIVIRYIRGGVLPYDAAHDDFTVEGLEERIGQEFAFESAGKSLRVVFGGLADRIDRLPDGTLRVVDYKTGEPHLDFQGVEALFRGEAKQRQSNILQTLLYSMMLFHSRGVDAEPTLYYVRAMHRDDYSSRLVDRELGRTGVRYSEYREPFERLLRETLAEMFDPAIPFRQCEDAEHTCRYCDFREICKR
;
A
#
# COMPACT_ATOMS: atom_id res chain seq x y z
N ILE A 1 -19.90 -3.27 33.07
CA ILE A 1 -19.77 -1.84 33.30
C ILE A 1 -20.49 -1.43 34.61
N ALA A 2 -21.70 -1.91 34.88
CA ALA A 2 -22.51 -1.52 36.05
C ALA A 2 -21.98 -2.01 37.45
N ARG A 3 -20.83 -2.64 37.53
CA ARG A 3 -20.28 -3.23 38.78
C ARG A 3 -18.89 -2.75 39.19
N MET A 4 -18.37 -1.66 38.59
CA MET A 4 -17.07 -1.12 39.02
C MET A 4 -17.27 -0.17 40.24
N PRO A 5 -16.50 -0.32 41.32
CA PRO A 5 -16.59 0.57 42.46
C PRO A 5 -16.07 1.97 42.11
N TYR A 6 -16.82 3.00 42.53
CA TYR A 6 -16.60 4.41 42.20
C TYR A 6 -15.68 5.11 43.24
N GLU A 7 -14.62 4.51 43.69
CA GLU A 7 -13.83 5.06 44.77
C GLU A 7 -12.77 6.11 44.34
N ASP A 8 -12.48 6.20 43.01
CA ASP A 8 -11.48 7.12 42.50
C ASP A 8 -12.04 7.95 41.29
N THR A 9 -11.60 9.20 41.15
CA THR A 9 -11.95 10.11 40.07
C THR A 9 -11.56 9.52 38.70
N GLU A 10 -10.43 8.80 38.66
CA GLU A 10 -9.98 8.13 37.43
C GLU A 10 -10.88 6.94 37.04
N ALA A 11 -11.35 6.18 38.02
CA ALA A 11 -12.30 5.10 37.82
C ALA A 11 -13.65 5.63 37.26
N ARG A 12 -14.13 6.75 37.74
CA ARG A 12 -15.34 7.44 37.23
C ARG A 12 -15.17 7.82 35.76
N ARG A 13 -14.04 8.41 35.38
CA ARG A 13 -13.73 8.78 33.98
C ARG A 13 -13.72 7.57 33.06
N ARG A 14 -13.08 6.48 33.48
CA ARG A 14 -13.06 5.22 32.70
C ARG A 14 -14.47 4.67 32.47
N VAL A 15 -15.33 4.73 33.49
CA VAL A 15 -16.73 4.30 33.34
C VAL A 15 -17.49 5.20 32.38
N GLU A 16 -17.28 6.50 32.44
CA GLU A 16 -17.90 7.44 31.52
C GLU A 16 -17.47 7.20 30.07
N PHE A 17 -16.17 7.00 29.81
CA PHE A 17 -15.67 6.61 28.49
C PHE A 17 -16.31 5.30 27.98
N LEU A 18 -16.41 4.28 28.83
CA LEU A 18 -17.04 3.02 28.47
C LEU A 18 -18.53 3.18 28.19
N ASN A 19 -19.23 4.07 28.90
CA ASN A 19 -20.64 4.37 28.65
C ASN A 19 -20.82 5.04 27.27
N VAL A 20 -20.02 6.06 26.96
CA VAL A 20 -20.07 6.75 25.66
C VAL A 20 -19.77 5.78 24.53
N ILE A 21 -18.71 4.96 24.66
CA ILE A 21 -18.39 3.93 23.66
C ILE A 21 -19.56 2.95 23.50
N SER A 22 -20.16 2.51 24.60
CA SER A 22 -21.30 1.57 24.59
C SER A 22 -22.52 2.15 23.89
N GLU A 23 -22.81 3.43 24.13
CA GLU A 23 -23.91 4.15 23.45
C GLU A 23 -23.67 4.27 21.94
N GLU A 24 -22.43 4.60 21.54
CA GLU A 24 -22.09 4.72 20.12
C GLU A 24 -22.12 3.36 19.39
N VAL A 25 -21.70 2.28 20.06
CA VAL A 25 -21.84 0.92 19.52
C VAL A 25 -23.32 0.57 19.31
N ILE A 26 -24.20 0.94 20.27
CA ILE A 26 -25.65 0.72 20.15
C ILE A 26 -26.24 1.55 19.01
N LYS A 27 -25.83 2.81 18.88
CA LYS A 27 -26.29 3.70 17.78
C LYS A 27 -25.88 3.13 16.43
N LEU A 28 -24.61 2.74 16.26
CA LEU A 28 -24.13 2.11 15.03
C LEU A 28 -24.94 0.87 14.69
N ARG A 29 -25.12 -0.05 15.66
CA ARG A 29 -25.91 -1.26 15.46
C ARG A 29 -27.34 -0.96 15.03
N ASN A 30 -27.99 0.02 15.67
CA ASN A 30 -29.37 0.38 15.33
C ASN A 30 -29.48 1.01 13.95
N SER A 31 -28.49 1.82 13.55
CA SER A 31 -28.44 2.42 12.21
C SER A 31 -28.28 1.34 11.15
N LEU A 32 -27.39 0.37 11.37
CA LEU A 32 -27.15 -0.73 10.42
C LEU A 32 -28.35 -1.68 10.32
N ASN A 33 -29.02 -1.97 11.44
CA ASN A 33 -30.24 -2.80 11.43
C ASN A 33 -31.39 -2.15 10.62
N ASN A 34 -31.44 -0.81 10.60
CA ASN A 34 -32.46 -0.08 9.84
C ASN A 34 -32.18 -0.07 8.32
N CYS A 35 -30.97 -0.42 7.89
CA CYS A 35 -30.58 -0.43 6.48
C CYS A 35 -30.84 -1.78 5.79
N GLU A 36 -31.32 -2.81 6.51
CA GLU A 36 -31.56 -4.18 6.00
C GLU A 36 -30.36 -4.81 5.26
N ILE A 37 -29.13 -4.39 5.62
CA ILE A 37 -27.90 -4.85 4.98
C ILE A 37 -27.29 -5.98 5.83
N GLU A 38 -27.07 -7.14 5.24
CA GLU A 38 -26.28 -8.22 5.85
C GLU A 38 -24.79 -7.91 5.75
N LEU A 39 -24.20 -7.56 6.89
CA LEU A 39 -22.76 -7.28 6.98
C LEU A 39 -22.00 -8.48 7.50
N SER A 40 -20.84 -8.78 6.89
CA SER A 40 -19.87 -9.71 7.47
C SER A 40 -19.29 -9.13 8.78
N ILE A 41 -18.85 -10.00 9.68
CA ILE A 41 -18.23 -9.60 10.96
C ILE A 41 -17.02 -8.69 10.70
N SER A 42 -16.25 -8.94 9.65
CA SER A 42 -15.09 -8.15 9.25
C SER A 42 -15.49 -6.72 8.90
N ILE A 43 -16.50 -6.54 8.06
CA ILE A 43 -17.01 -5.22 7.68
C ILE A 43 -17.59 -4.48 8.89
N TYR A 44 -18.36 -5.17 9.73
CA TYR A 44 -18.92 -4.57 10.94
C TYR A 44 -17.83 -4.06 11.89
N THR A 45 -16.79 -4.84 12.13
CA THR A 45 -15.69 -4.45 13.01
C THR A 45 -14.86 -3.30 12.44
N SER A 46 -14.67 -3.23 11.14
CA SER A 46 -13.98 -2.13 10.47
C SER A 46 -14.79 -0.83 10.54
N LEU A 47 -16.11 -0.90 10.29
CA LEU A 47 -17.01 0.25 10.46
C LEU A 47 -17.04 0.75 11.91
N LEU A 48 -17.11 -0.18 12.86
CA LEU A 48 -17.08 0.16 14.28
C LEU A 48 -15.77 0.86 14.66
N ARG A 49 -14.63 0.33 14.21
CA ARG A 49 -13.32 0.94 14.46
C ARG A 49 -13.25 2.35 13.89
N ARG A 50 -13.64 2.55 12.62
CA ARG A 50 -13.69 3.87 11.96
C ARG A 50 -14.60 4.84 12.72
N HIS A 51 -15.77 4.39 13.15
CA HIS A 51 -16.71 5.21 13.92
C HIS A 51 -16.11 5.61 15.28
N LEU A 52 -15.49 4.67 16.00
CA LEU A 52 -14.87 4.94 17.29
C LEU A 52 -13.64 5.85 17.19
N GLN A 53 -12.88 5.79 16.08
CA GLN A 53 -11.73 6.69 15.86
C GLN A 53 -12.13 8.16 15.71
N THR A 54 -13.34 8.43 15.21
CA THR A 54 -13.87 9.80 15.09
C THR A 54 -14.53 10.31 16.35
N LEU A 55 -14.75 9.43 17.33
CA LEU A 55 -15.41 9.76 18.57
C LEU A 55 -14.56 10.70 19.44
N ARG A 56 -15.15 11.82 19.81
CA ARG A 56 -14.53 12.77 20.73
C ARG A 56 -15.31 12.76 22.03
N ILE A 57 -14.63 12.47 23.12
CA ILE A 57 -15.22 12.52 24.45
C ILE A 57 -14.80 13.85 25.07
N PRO A 58 -15.74 14.75 25.35
CA PRO A 58 -15.41 16.04 25.96
C PRO A 58 -14.78 15.81 27.33
N TYR A 59 -13.70 16.51 27.60
CA TYR A 59 -13.01 16.46 28.87
C TYR A 59 -13.45 17.66 29.72
N GLU A 60 -14.09 17.44 30.85
CA GLU A 60 -14.36 18.48 31.81
C GLU A 60 -13.07 18.76 32.59
N GLY A 61 -12.44 19.88 32.30
CA GLY A 61 -11.27 20.39 33.02
C GLY A 61 -11.61 21.68 33.73
N GLU A 62 -10.82 22.05 34.70
CA GLU A 62 -10.89 23.38 35.31
C GLU A 62 -10.06 24.35 34.46
N PRO A 63 -10.70 25.21 33.65
CA PRO A 63 -10.00 25.95 32.59
C PRO A 63 -9.20 27.15 33.08
N LEU A 64 -9.15 27.43 34.39
CA LEU A 64 -8.54 28.64 34.96
C LEU A 64 -7.35 28.38 35.88
N GLU A 65 -7.01 27.15 36.18
CA GLU A 65 -5.89 26.80 37.06
C GLU A 65 -4.79 26.01 36.29
N GLY A 66 -3.53 26.30 36.60
CA GLY A 66 -2.37 25.61 36.04
C GLY A 66 -1.99 26.06 34.64
N ILE A 67 -1.27 25.18 33.92
CA ILE A 67 -0.83 25.42 32.54
C ILE A 67 -2.00 25.14 31.59
N GLN A 68 -2.33 26.14 30.76
CA GLN A 68 -3.36 26.03 29.75
C GLN A 68 -2.72 25.61 28.41
N VAL A 69 -3.15 24.49 27.86
CA VAL A 69 -2.74 24.02 26.53
C VAL A 69 -3.94 24.14 25.60
N MET A 70 -3.82 25.00 24.58
CA MET A 70 -4.92 25.29 23.67
C MET A 70 -4.42 25.67 22.29
N GLY A 71 -5.25 25.56 21.26
CA GLY A 71 -4.96 26.08 19.94
C GLY A 71 -5.00 27.61 19.90
N ILE A 72 -4.40 28.19 18.87
CA ILE A 72 -4.34 29.66 18.74
C ILE A 72 -5.75 30.27 18.62
N LEU A 73 -6.69 29.56 18.02
CA LEU A 73 -8.08 30.05 17.86
C LEU A 73 -8.87 30.05 19.17
N GLU A 74 -8.51 29.21 20.12
CA GLU A 74 -9.13 29.11 21.42
C GLU A 74 -8.64 30.20 22.39
N THR A 75 -7.52 30.89 22.06
CA THR A 75 -6.96 31.97 22.86
C THR A 75 -7.74 33.31 22.76
N ARG A 76 -8.88 33.31 22.12
CA ARG A 76 -9.70 34.51 21.84
C ARG A 76 -9.88 35.39 23.04
N ASN A 77 -9.33 36.61 22.97
CA ASN A 77 -9.43 37.64 24.01
C ASN A 77 -8.90 37.24 25.41
N LEU A 78 -8.18 36.10 25.48
CA LEU A 78 -7.51 35.73 26.72
C LEU A 78 -6.13 36.36 26.78
N ASP A 79 -5.75 36.82 27.99
CA ASP A 79 -4.47 37.42 28.28
C ASP A 79 -3.64 36.47 29.16
N PHE A 80 -2.39 36.27 28.78
CA PHE A 80 -1.48 35.40 29.53
C PHE A 80 -0.18 36.15 29.80
N ARG A 81 0.34 36.01 31.02
CA ARG A 81 1.62 36.59 31.40
C ARG A 81 2.80 35.89 30.77
N ASN A 82 2.72 34.55 30.66
CA ASN A 82 3.74 33.71 30.07
C ASN A 82 3.10 32.94 28.89
N VAL A 83 3.68 33.05 27.72
CA VAL A 83 3.20 32.38 26.48
C VAL A 83 4.31 31.52 25.92
N ILE A 84 3.98 30.26 25.62
CA ILE A 84 4.85 29.35 24.91
C ILE A 84 4.11 28.92 23.63
N LEU A 85 4.64 29.31 22.48
CA LEU A 85 4.12 28.94 21.16
C LEU A 85 4.96 27.76 20.61
N LEU A 86 4.29 26.66 20.33
CA LEU A 86 4.92 25.47 19.76
C LEU A 86 4.69 25.44 18.25
N SER A 87 5.55 24.72 17.53
CA SER A 87 5.44 24.48 16.08
C SER A 87 5.39 25.78 15.27
N MET A 88 6.23 26.75 15.61
CA MET A 88 6.34 28.03 14.93
C MET A 88 7.17 27.91 13.63
N ASN A 89 6.88 26.88 12.84
CA ASN A 89 7.36 26.72 11.47
C ASN A 89 6.37 27.38 10.49
N ASP A 90 6.82 27.94 9.36
CA ASP A 90 5.97 28.67 8.43
C ASP A 90 4.90 27.82 7.76
N ASP A 91 5.20 26.52 7.56
CA ASP A 91 4.27 25.51 7.07
C ASP A 91 3.17 25.11 8.06
N ASN A 92 3.39 25.33 9.39
CA ASN A 92 2.42 25.07 10.45
C ASN A 92 1.69 26.33 10.93
N PHE A 93 2.41 27.45 11.02
CA PHE A 93 1.87 28.71 11.55
C PHE A 93 2.44 29.93 10.81
N PRO A 94 1.63 30.62 9.99
CA PRO A 94 0.17 30.49 9.80
C PRO A 94 -0.25 29.24 9.02
N GLY A 95 0.69 28.47 8.46
CA GLY A 95 0.42 27.35 7.56
C GLY A 95 -0.02 27.81 6.16
N SER A 96 -0.19 26.85 5.28
CA SER A 96 -0.73 27.08 3.96
C SER A 96 -2.26 26.96 3.98
N VAL A 97 -2.94 27.89 3.35
CA VAL A 97 -4.37 27.71 3.05
C VAL A 97 -4.49 26.57 2.06
N VAL A 98 -5.18 25.51 2.44
CA VAL A 98 -5.49 24.40 1.53
C VAL A 98 -6.42 24.94 0.43
N THR A 99 -5.82 25.44 -0.66
CA THR A 99 -6.55 25.99 -1.81
C THR A 99 -7.25 24.91 -2.64
N GLY A 100 -6.98 23.63 -2.36
CA GLY A 100 -7.48 22.48 -3.11
C GLY A 100 -8.92 22.04 -2.79
N THR A 101 -9.56 22.59 -1.76
CA THR A 101 -10.89 22.13 -1.32
C THR A 101 -12.07 22.85 -1.99
N SER A 102 -11.82 23.82 -2.84
CA SER A 102 -12.90 24.58 -3.46
C SER A 102 -12.66 24.80 -4.96
N PHE A 103 -13.66 24.48 -5.76
CA PHE A 103 -13.69 24.74 -7.21
C PHE A 103 -13.93 26.21 -7.57
N ILE A 104 -14.13 27.11 -6.57
CA ILE A 104 -14.35 28.53 -6.81
C ILE A 104 -13.00 29.23 -7.03
N PRO A 105 -12.71 29.77 -8.23
CA PRO A 105 -11.48 30.49 -8.51
C PRO A 105 -11.29 31.73 -7.61
N TYR A 106 -10.03 32.09 -7.36
CA TYR A 106 -9.67 33.22 -6.51
C TYR A 106 -10.35 34.54 -6.91
N ASN A 107 -10.38 34.86 -8.19
CA ASN A 107 -10.99 36.11 -8.71
C ASN A 107 -12.49 36.16 -8.42
N LEU A 108 -13.21 35.06 -8.49
CA LEU A 108 -14.61 35.00 -8.10
C LEU A 108 -14.78 35.16 -6.59
N ARG A 109 -13.92 34.53 -5.79
CA ARG A 109 -13.93 34.74 -4.34
C ARG A 109 -13.75 36.20 -3.96
N ALA A 110 -12.77 36.87 -4.56
CA ALA A 110 -12.52 38.29 -4.31
C ALA A 110 -13.71 39.17 -4.78
N ALA A 111 -14.30 38.89 -5.92
CA ALA A 111 -15.42 39.65 -6.46
C ALA A 111 -16.71 39.52 -5.63
N TYR A 112 -16.94 38.36 -4.99
CA TYR A 112 -18.13 38.10 -4.19
C TYR A 112 -17.89 38.15 -2.68
N ALA A 113 -16.78 38.72 -2.22
CA ALA A 113 -16.39 38.86 -0.81
C ALA A 113 -16.37 37.51 -0.06
N LEU A 114 -16.02 36.42 -0.75
CA LEU A 114 -15.80 35.13 -0.12
C LEU A 114 -14.42 35.10 0.53
N PRO A 115 -14.20 34.28 1.58
CA PRO A 115 -12.91 34.17 2.24
C PRO A 115 -11.79 33.83 1.26
N THR A 116 -10.75 34.64 1.22
CA THR A 116 -9.53 34.45 0.42
C THR A 116 -8.36 34.04 1.32
N PRO A 117 -7.23 33.58 0.79
CA PRO A 117 -6.03 33.28 1.57
C PRO A 117 -5.59 34.44 2.47
N GLU A 118 -5.69 35.66 2.00
CA GLU A 118 -5.31 36.86 2.77
C GLU A 118 -6.20 37.08 3.99
N HIS A 119 -7.47 36.73 3.93
CA HIS A 119 -8.35 36.75 5.10
C HIS A 119 -7.91 35.74 6.15
N HIS A 120 -7.50 34.55 5.73
CA HIS A 120 -6.97 33.53 6.64
C HIS A 120 -5.69 34.04 7.32
N GLU A 121 -4.73 34.52 6.55
CA GLU A 121 -3.48 35.08 7.09
C GLU A 121 -3.76 36.25 8.04
N GLY A 122 -4.67 37.14 7.69
CA GLY A 122 -5.08 38.26 8.54
C GLY A 122 -5.68 37.82 9.88
N VAL A 123 -6.47 36.76 9.90
CA VAL A 123 -7.04 36.20 11.12
C VAL A 123 -5.95 35.62 12.02
N TYR A 124 -5.02 34.85 11.47
CA TYR A 124 -3.91 34.27 12.23
C TYR A 124 -2.95 35.35 12.74
N ALA A 125 -2.65 36.37 11.93
CA ALA A 125 -1.86 37.52 12.35
C ALA A 125 -2.54 38.24 13.52
N TYR A 126 -3.86 38.47 13.45
CA TYR A 126 -4.61 39.10 14.53
C TYR A 126 -4.50 38.33 15.84
N TYR A 127 -4.73 36.99 15.81
CA TYR A 127 -4.64 36.19 17.04
C TYR A 127 -3.21 36.14 17.58
N PHE A 128 -2.22 36.06 16.73
CA PHE A 128 -0.81 36.06 17.11
C PHE A 128 -0.45 37.35 17.85
N TYR A 129 -0.65 38.50 17.20
CA TYR A 129 -0.31 39.80 17.82
C TYR A 129 -1.18 40.11 19.03
N ARG A 130 -2.45 39.73 19.02
CA ARG A 130 -3.33 39.91 20.16
C ARG A 130 -2.87 39.11 21.37
N LEU A 131 -2.40 37.89 21.19
CA LEU A 131 -1.88 37.05 22.24
C LEU A 131 -0.59 37.63 22.85
N LEU A 132 0.28 38.21 22.03
CA LEU A 132 1.53 38.81 22.50
C LEU A 132 1.35 40.16 23.22
N GLN A 133 0.28 40.89 22.93
CA GLN A 133 0.09 42.29 23.33
C GLN A 133 0.23 42.55 24.83
N ARG A 134 -0.14 41.58 25.67
CA ARG A 134 -0.09 41.68 27.14
C ARG A 134 0.79 40.63 27.80
N ALA A 135 1.53 39.86 27.00
CA ALA A 135 2.44 38.88 27.52
C ALA A 135 3.75 39.53 28.01
N GLU A 136 4.23 39.13 29.18
CA GLU A 136 5.52 39.57 29.70
C GLU A 136 6.66 38.71 29.22
N ASN A 137 6.42 37.40 29.08
CA ASN A 137 7.41 36.44 28.62
C ASN A 137 6.84 35.61 27.48
N VAL A 138 7.50 35.62 26.36
CA VAL A 138 7.12 34.86 25.17
C VAL A 138 8.25 33.93 24.74
N ARG A 139 7.93 32.69 24.51
CA ARG A 139 8.86 31.69 23.94
C ARG A 139 8.22 31.08 22.72
N MET A 140 8.97 31.03 21.60
CA MET A 140 8.55 30.46 20.35
C MET A 140 9.49 29.31 19.98
N LEU A 141 8.94 28.15 19.74
CA LEU A 141 9.70 26.95 19.40
C LEU A 141 9.37 26.54 17.99
N TYR A 142 10.38 26.34 17.17
CA TYR A 142 10.24 25.78 15.83
C TYR A 142 11.28 24.67 15.61
N CYS A 143 11.02 23.77 14.69
CA CYS A 143 11.96 22.73 14.30
C CYS A 143 12.83 23.26 13.16
N ALA A 144 14.15 23.37 13.37
CA ALA A 144 15.08 23.83 12.34
C ALA A 144 15.51 22.72 11.35
N HIS A 145 15.07 21.47 11.60
CA HIS A 145 15.37 20.33 10.75
C HIS A 145 14.25 20.09 9.75
N ALA A 146 14.61 20.03 8.45
CA ALA A 146 13.67 19.70 7.40
C ALA A 146 13.42 18.18 7.38
N ASP A 147 12.17 17.79 7.28
CA ASP A 147 11.73 16.40 7.09
C ASP A 147 10.56 16.33 6.11
N ASP A 148 9.92 15.17 5.97
CA ASP A 148 8.75 14.99 5.10
C ASP A 148 7.53 15.84 5.51
N LYS A 149 7.53 16.44 6.72
CA LYS A 149 6.41 17.17 7.30
C LYS A 149 6.67 18.68 7.47
N THR A 150 7.92 19.09 7.53
CA THR A 150 8.29 20.50 7.70
C THR A 150 9.51 20.88 6.87
N THR A 151 9.47 22.09 6.32
CA THR A 151 10.60 22.68 5.58
C THR A 151 11.77 23.08 6.48
N GLY A 152 11.58 23.08 7.81
CA GLY A 152 12.56 23.57 8.76
C GLY A 152 12.63 25.10 8.84
N GLU A 153 11.79 25.84 8.11
CA GLU A 153 11.75 27.29 8.13
C GLU A 153 10.96 27.82 9.33
N GLN A 154 11.48 28.83 9.98
CA GLN A 154 10.75 29.50 11.06
C GLN A 154 9.60 30.33 10.48
N SER A 155 8.53 30.46 11.27
CA SER A 155 7.35 31.25 10.90
C SER A 155 7.71 32.69 10.53
N ARG A 156 7.06 33.21 9.49
CA ARG A 156 7.17 34.63 9.05
C ARG A 156 6.90 35.64 10.16
N TYR A 157 6.10 35.26 11.14
CA TYR A 157 5.82 36.14 12.29
C TYR A 157 7.04 36.34 13.20
N ILE A 158 7.96 35.37 13.28
CA ILE A 158 9.22 35.55 14.01
C ILE A 158 10.08 36.58 13.28
N TYR A 159 10.16 36.51 11.94
CA TYR A 159 10.84 37.54 11.15
C TYR A 159 10.22 38.92 11.29
N GLN A 160 8.88 39.01 11.29
CA GLN A 160 8.20 40.31 11.49
C GLN A 160 8.54 40.91 12.85
N LEU A 161 8.56 40.11 13.91
CA LEU A 161 8.97 40.59 15.22
C LEU A 161 10.43 41.06 15.26
N GLU A 162 11.33 40.36 14.56
CA GLU A 162 12.77 40.68 14.52
C GLU A 162 13.05 41.95 13.74
N TYR A 163 12.38 42.18 12.60
CA TYR A 163 12.70 43.29 11.71
C TYR A 163 11.76 44.49 11.83
N GLU A 164 10.56 44.32 12.31
CA GLU A 164 9.53 45.35 12.35
C GLU A 164 9.24 45.89 13.76
N THR A 165 9.84 45.29 14.79
CA THR A 165 9.61 45.72 16.18
C THR A 165 10.94 46.00 16.89
N PRO A 166 10.92 46.82 17.96
CA PRO A 166 12.11 47.07 18.80
C PRO A 166 12.44 45.94 19.79
N PHE A 167 11.81 44.79 19.68
CA PHE A 167 12.03 43.68 20.61
C PHE A 167 13.36 42.99 20.35
N GLU A 168 14.09 42.72 21.43
CA GLU A 168 15.30 41.89 21.36
C GLU A 168 14.90 40.41 21.40
N ILE A 169 15.22 39.68 20.30
CA ILE A 169 14.91 38.26 20.21
C ILE A 169 16.16 37.45 20.56
N LEU A 170 16.09 36.72 21.67
CA LEU A 170 17.14 35.82 22.11
C LEU A 170 16.95 34.44 21.47
N ARG A 171 17.88 34.04 20.60
CA ARG A 171 17.88 32.73 19.96
C ARG A 171 18.66 31.71 20.80
N ARG A 172 18.07 30.54 20.97
CA ARG A 172 18.69 29.39 21.64
C ARG A 172 18.39 28.15 20.85
N GLU A 173 19.42 27.35 20.61
CA GLU A 173 19.27 26.01 20.07
C GLU A 173 19.06 25.03 21.22
N VAL A 174 18.02 24.22 21.13
CA VAL A 174 17.72 23.17 22.09
C VAL A 174 17.86 21.84 21.36
N GLY A 175 18.97 21.16 21.62
CA GLY A 175 19.15 19.77 21.21
C GLY A 175 18.50 18.86 22.26
N ILE A 176 17.65 17.95 21.83
CA ILE A 176 17.24 16.83 22.67
C ILE A 176 18.16 15.67 22.31
N ASP A 177 19.04 15.30 23.23
CA ASP A 177 19.70 14.00 23.17
C ASP A 177 18.64 12.93 23.36
N VAL A 178 18.00 12.56 22.26
CA VAL A 178 17.17 11.37 22.24
C VAL A 178 18.18 10.21 22.34
N ASN A 179 18.43 9.76 23.55
CA ASN A 179 18.97 8.41 23.73
C ASN A 179 17.99 7.49 23.02
N ARG A 180 18.25 7.21 21.75
CA ARG A 180 17.55 6.13 21.05
C ARG A 180 17.90 4.89 21.84
N MET A 181 17.00 4.46 22.70
CA MET A 181 17.05 3.10 23.19
C MET A 181 17.05 2.24 21.94
N GLU A 182 18.21 1.71 21.60
CA GLU A 182 18.31 0.74 20.52
C GLU A 182 17.37 -0.38 20.87
N THR A 183 16.23 -0.40 20.22
CA THR A 183 15.28 -1.49 20.39
C THR A 183 15.98 -2.71 19.79
N PRO A 184 16.20 -3.79 20.58
CA PRO A 184 16.84 -4.96 20.04
C PRO A 184 16.05 -5.46 18.82
N PRO A 185 16.72 -5.91 17.75
CA PRO A 185 16.06 -6.40 16.57
C PRO A 185 15.14 -7.58 16.94
N ILE A 186 13.97 -7.61 16.33
CA ILE A 186 13.02 -8.69 16.55
C ILE A 186 13.52 -9.92 15.80
N GLU A 187 13.71 -11.00 16.56
CA GLU A 187 14.04 -12.33 16.04
C GLU A 187 12.98 -13.34 16.49
N VAL A 188 12.48 -14.14 15.55
CA VAL A 188 11.51 -15.18 15.85
C VAL A 188 12.14 -16.54 15.56
N PRO A 189 12.38 -17.37 16.59
CA PRO A 189 12.97 -18.68 16.41
C PRO A 189 12.00 -19.63 15.68
N LYS A 190 12.53 -20.50 14.84
CA LYS A 190 11.77 -21.51 14.11
C LYS A 190 11.58 -22.77 14.97
N GLN A 191 10.89 -22.62 16.11
CA GLN A 191 10.65 -23.66 17.10
C GLN A 191 9.18 -23.70 17.51
N GLY A 192 8.73 -24.81 18.12
CA GLY A 192 7.36 -24.99 18.60
C GLY A 192 6.33 -24.72 17.50
N GLU A 193 5.31 -23.93 17.82
CA GLU A 193 4.22 -23.59 16.91
C GLU A 193 4.69 -22.95 15.59
N THR A 194 5.75 -22.14 15.63
CA THR A 194 6.33 -21.54 14.42
C THR A 194 6.87 -22.62 13.48
N ALA A 195 7.56 -23.62 14.02
CA ALA A 195 8.08 -24.74 13.22
C ALA A 195 6.96 -25.59 12.63
N GLU A 196 5.90 -25.85 13.41
CA GLU A 196 4.73 -26.61 12.94
C GLU A 196 4.00 -25.90 11.80
N LYS A 197 3.79 -24.59 11.92
CA LYS A 197 3.18 -23.76 10.85
C LYS A 197 4.07 -23.73 9.61
N LEU A 198 5.39 -23.60 9.77
CA LEU A 198 6.34 -23.60 8.67
C LEU A 198 6.39 -24.96 7.96
N ALA A 199 6.30 -26.06 8.69
CA ALA A 199 6.30 -27.41 8.15
C ALA A 199 5.14 -27.69 7.18
N ARG A 200 4.03 -26.93 7.26
CA ARG A 200 2.90 -27.06 6.33
C ARG A 200 3.27 -26.79 4.88
N PHE A 201 4.26 -25.94 4.64
CA PHE A 201 4.78 -25.69 3.27
C PHE A 201 5.56 -26.87 2.70
N LEU A 202 5.97 -27.82 3.56
CA LEU A 202 6.73 -29.02 3.19
C LEU A 202 5.82 -30.26 3.03
N ALA A 203 4.55 -30.16 3.41
CA ALA A 203 3.60 -31.27 3.36
C ALA A 203 2.88 -31.29 2.00
N PRO A 204 3.07 -32.32 1.16
CA PRO A 204 2.45 -32.39 -0.17
C PRO A 204 0.91 -32.40 -0.12
N ASP A 205 0.35 -33.00 0.92
CA ASP A 205 -1.10 -33.14 1.10
C ASP A 205 -1.75 -31.93 1.78
N ASP A 206 -0.96 -31.01 2.34
CA ASP A 206 -1.50 -29.75 2.91
C ASP A 206 -1.91 -28.81 1.76
N PRO A 207 -3.03 -28.08 1.86
CA PRO A 207 -3.44 -27.10 0.87
C PRO A 207 -2.51 -25.87 0.80
N VAL A 208 -1.64 -25.67 1.79
CA VAL A 208 -0.69 -24.55 1.82
C VAL A 208 0.39 -24.75 0.76
N ARG A 209 0.58 -23.72 -0.06
CA ARG A 209 1.60 -23.68 -1.11
C ARG A 209 2.48 -22.46 -0.90
N LEU A 210 3.76 -22.58 -1.26
CA LEU A 210 4.66 -21.43 -1.26
C LEU A 210 4.44 -20.65 -2.57
N SER A 211 3.69 -19.56 -2.50
CA SER A 211 3.48 -18.71 -3.66
C SER A 211 4.73 -17.91 -4.00
N PRO A 212 4.92 -17.49 -5.27
CA PRO A 212 6.02 -16.59 -5.67
C PRO A 212 6.05 -15.30 -4.83
N THR A 213 4.88 -14.75 -4.52
CA THR A 213 4.77 -13.55 -3.67
C THR A 213 5.21 -13.84 -2.23
N ALA A 214 4.83 -15.00 -1.66
CA ALA A 214 5.26 -15.38 -0.31
C ALA A 214 6.78 -15.63 -0.27
N PHE A 215 7.34 -16.27 -1.28
CA PHE A 215 8.78 -16.46 -1.41
C PHE A 215 9.52 -15.12 -1.51
N PHE A 216 9.04 -14.20 -2.35
CA PHE A 216 9.64 -12.86 -2.44
C PHE A 216 9.57 -12.09 -1.11
N ARG A 217 8.49 -12.24 -0.33
CA ARG A 217 8.43 -11.63 1.02
C ARG A 217 9.57 -12.10 1.90
N TYR A 218 9.94 -13.40 1.81
CA TYR A 218 11.10 -13.92 2.54
C TYR A 218 12.40 -13.30 2.06
N VAL A 219 12.60 -13.25 0.74
CA VAL A 219 13.79 -12.64 0.12
C VAL A 219 13.94 -11.16 0.52
N ALA A 220 12.83 -10.43 0.56
CA ALA A 220 12.83 -9.03 0.97
C ALA A 220 13.05 -8.83 2.47
N CYS A 221 12.34 -9.61 3.30
CA CYS A 221 12.44 -9.57 4.75
C CYS A 221 11.90 -10.88 5.37
N PRO A 222 12.76 -11.73 5.95
CA PRO A 222 12.34 -12.97 6.60
C PRO A 222 11.24 -12.78 7.65
N LEU A 223 11.30 -11.70 8.43
CA LEU A 223 10.30 -11.39 9.45
C LEU A 223 8.94 -11.00 8.84
N ARG A 224 8.92 -10.29 7.69
CA ARG A 224 7.69 -9.98 6.95
C ARG A 224 7.02 -11.26 6.44
N PHE A 225 7.81 -12.21 5.94
CA PHE A 225 7.29 -13.52 5.58
C PHE A 225 6.67 -14.25 6.78
N TYR A 226 7.35 -14.23 7.92
CA TYR A 226 6.82 -14.82 9.14
C TYR A 226 5.47 -14.23 9.52
N PHE A 227 5.38 -12.92 9.65
CA PHE A 227 4.14 -12.26 10.04
C PHE A 227 2.98 -12.60 9.10
N HIS A 228 3.20 -12.43 7.81
CA HIS A 228 2.14 -12.60 6.82
C HIS A 228 1.82 -14.07 6.53
N SER A 229 2.84 -14.91 6.30
CA SER A 229 2.64 -16.26 5.73
C SER A 229 2.63 -17.38 6.78
N VAL A 230 3.35 -17.20 7.90
CA VAL A 230 3.43 -18.21 8.98
C VAL A 230 2.48 -17.86 10.12
N ALA A 231 2.57 -16.65 10.66
CA ALA A 231 1.70 -16.16 11.73
C ALA A 231 0.31 -15.75 11.24
N ARG A 232 0.17 -15.46 9.94
CA ARG A 232 -1.06 -15.01 9.27
C ARG A 232 -1.66 -13.77 9.92
N LEU A 233 -0.80 -12.82 10.25
CA LEU A 233 -1.25 -11.51 10.66
C LEU A 233 -1.77 -10.75 9.42
N GLU A 234 -2.98 -10.30 9.51
CA GLU A 234 -3.59 -9.47 8.49
C GLU A 234 -3.48 -8.01 8.93
N PRO A 235 -3.01 -7.10 8.05
CA PRO A 235 -3.07 -5.68 8.35
C PRO A 235 -4.53 -5.25 8.50
N ASP A 236 -4.75 -4.19 9.25
CA ASP A 236 -6.07 -3.59 9.37
C ASP A 236 -6.54 -3.10 7.99
N ASN A 237 -7.55 -3.76 7.45
CA ASN A 237 -8.17 -3.30 6.21
C ASN A 237 -8.98 -2.05 6.50
N GLU A 238 -8.50 -0.90 6.06
CA GLU A 238 -9.32 0.29 6.00
C GLU A 238 -10.38 0.09 4.91
N ILE A 239 -11.65 0.26 5.26
CA ILE A 239 -12.72 0.27 4.26
C ILE A 239 -12.55 1.56 3.46
N SER A 240 -12.07 1.44 2.24
CA SER A 240 -12.04 2.54 1.29
C SER A 240 -13.34 2.57 0.52
N GLU A 241 -13.93 3.75 0.41
CA GLU A 241 -15.05 4.02 -0.49
C GLU A 241 -14.58 4.15 -1.96
N GLU A 242 -13.28 4.12 -2.18
CA GLU A 242 -12.66 4.23 -3.48
C GLU A 242 -11.99 2.90 -3.87
N VAL A 243 -11.94 2.67 -5.17
CA VAL A 243 -11.22 1.52 -5.73
C VAL A 243 -9.73 1.73 -5.51
N ASP A 244 -9.13 0.95 -4.63
CA ASP A 244 -7.70 0.96 -4.37
C ASP A 244 -6.89 0.28 -5.50
N ALA A 245 -5.57 0.38 -5.45
CA ALA A 245 -4.70 -0.17 -6.49
C ALA A 245 -4.78 -1.70 -6.61
N PRO A 246 -4.87 -2.50 -5.54
CA PRO A 246 -5.12 -3.94 -5.61
C PRO A 246 -6.45 -4.28 -6.28
N MET A 247 -7.54 -3.63 -5.91
CA MET A 247 -8.86 -3.85 -6.49
C MET A 247 -8.91 -3.45 -7.98
N PHE A 248 -8.24 -2.35 -8.34
CA PHE A 248 -8.09 -1.97 -9.74
C PHE A 248 -7.39 -3.08 -10.55
N GLY A 249 -6.35 -3.69 -10.00
CA GLY A 249 -5.68 -4.85 -10.59
C GLY A 249 -6.64 -6.02 -10.78
N THR A 250 -7.39 -6.38 -9.75
CA THR A 250 -8.38 -7.47 -9.78
C THR A 250 -9.43 -7.27 -10.87
N ILE A 251 -9.97 -6.06 -11.00
CA ILE A 251 -10.94 -5.71 -12.05
C ILE A 251 -10.31 -5.88 -13.44
N LEU A 252 -9.09 -5.40 -13.64
CA LEU A 252 -8.39 -5.52 -14.91
C LEU A 252 -8.15 -6.98 -15.31
N HIS A 253 -7.63 -7.80 -14.39
CA HIS A 253 -7.38 -9.24 -14.64
C HIS A 253 -8.68 -9.98 -14.98
N ALA A 254 -9.75 -9.76 -14.20
CA ALA A 254 -11.04 -10.38 -14.47
C ALA A 254 -11.63 -9.97 -15.85
N ALA A 255 -11.49 -8.70 -16.23
CA ALA A 255 -11.92 -8.22 -17.54
C ALA A 255 -11.10 -8.85 -18.69
N LEU A 256 -9.77 -8.92 -18.54
CA LEU A 256 -8.89 -9.55 -19.53
C LEU A 256 -9.16 -11.06 -19.66
N GLN A 257 -9.33 -11.76 -18.54
CA GLN A 257 -9.71 -13.17 -18.54
C GLN A 257 -10.96 -13.42 -19.39
N ARG A 258 -12.01 -12.61 -19.20
CA ARG A 258 -13.26 -12.72 -19.97
C ARG A 258 -13.08 -12.47 -21.46
N LEU A 259 -12.27 -11.45 -21.79
CA LEU A 259 -12.02 -11.07 -23.18
C LEU A 259 -11.19 -12.11 -23.93
N TYR A 260 -10.22 -12.75 -23.25
CA TYR A 260 -9.36 -13.76 -23.87
C TYR A 260 -9.93 -15.18 -23.81
N ALA A 261 -10.92 -15.47 -22.97
CA ALA A 261 -11.54 -16.79 -22.88
C ALA A 261 -12.01 -17.39 -24.23
N PRO A 262 -12.61 -16.62 -25.17
CA PRO A 262 -12.99 -17.15 -26.48
C PRO A 262 -11.81 -17.52 -27.40
N PHE A 263 -10.59 -17.08 -27.06
CA PHE A 263 -9.37 -17.30 -27.87
C PHE A 263 -8.50 -18.46 -27.39
N VAL A 264 -8.85 -19.09 -26.27
CA VAL A 264 -8.11 -20.25 -25.77
C VAL A 264 -8.07 -21.35 -26.80
N GLY A 265 -6.87 -21.85 -27.10
CA GLY A 265 -6.62 -22.87 -28.12
C GLY A 265 -6.62 -22.37 -29.58
N LYS A 266 -6.77 -21.05 -29.79
CA LYS A 266 -6.77 -20.47 -31.16
C LYS A 266 -5.48 -19.74 -31.46
N THR A 267 -5.02 -19.84 -32.69
CA THR A 267 -3.86 -19.12 -33.24
C THR A 267 -4.29 -18.02 -34.22
N GLY A 268 -3.45 -17.03 -34.47
CA GLY A 268 -3.71 -15.98 -35.47
C GLY A 268 -4.92 -15.10 -35.13
N CYS A 269 -5.09 -14.76 -33.89
CA CYS A 269 -6.26 -14.01 -33.41
C CYS A 269 -6.15 -12.49 -33.62
N GLY A 270 -5.10 -11.98 -34.26
CA GLY A 270 -4.81 -10.53 -34.37
C GLY A 270 -5.92 -9.72 -35.01
N GLU A 271 -6.59 -10.22 -36.04
CA GLU A 271 -7.73 -9.52 -36.67
C GLU A 271 -8.93 -9.45 -35.69
N ALA A 272 -9.22 -10.56 -35.00
CA ALA A 272 -10.29 -10.61 -34.04
C ALA A 272 -10.01 -9.70 -32.81
N LEU A 273 -8.75 -9.64 -32.34
CA LEU A 273 -8.32 -8.73 -31.28
C LEU A 273 -8.43 -7.26 -31.71
N ARG A 274 -8.07 -6.92 -32.97
CA ARG A 274 -8.30 -5.57 -33.53
C ARG A 274 -9.80 -5.25 -33.59
N ALA A 275 -10.66 -6.19 -33.94
CA ALA A 275 -12.10 -5.98 -33.95
C ALA A 275 -12.65 -5.71 -32.55
N LEU A 276 -12.14 -6.40 -31.51
CA LEU A 276 -12.53 -6.18 -30.13
C LEU A 276 -12.23 -4.75 -29.66
N THR A 277 -11.18 -4.09 -30.12
CA THR A 277 -10.85 -2.71 -29.69
C THR A 277 -12.01 -1.73 -29.95
N ARG A 278 -12.85 -2.01 -30.95
CA ARG A 278 -14.01 -1.17 -31.33
C ARG A 278 -15.34 -1.74 -30.87
N SER A 279 -15.33 -2.93 -30.28
CA SER A 279 -16.54 -3.63 -29.85
C SER A 279 -17.04 -3.13 -28.50
N SER A 280 -18.34 -3.28 -28.24
CA SER A 280 -18.94 -3.10 -26.91
C SER A 280 -18.56 -4.21 -25.92
N GLU A 281 -17.99 -5.32 -26.39
CA GLU A 281 -17.62 -6.46 -25.53
C GLU A 281 -16.56 -6.08 -24.48
N VAL A 282 -15.65 -5.14 -24.79
CA VAL A 282 -14.66 -4.63 -23.82
C VAL A 282 -15.38 -3.93 -22.67
N GLU A 283 -16.36 -3.09 -22.96
CA GLU A 283 -17.11 -2.39 -21.91
C GLU A 283 -17.93 -3.37 -21.08
N LYS A 284 -18.61 -4.33 -21.72
CA LYS A 284 -19.37 -5.36 -21.02
C LYS A 284 -18.48 -6.20 -20.09
N ALA A 285 -17.30 -6.57 -20.55
CA ALA A 285 -16.34 -7.35 -19.74
C ALA A 285 -15.87 -6.56 -18.52
N VAL A 286 -15.58 -5.26 -18.69
CA VAL A 286 -15.16 -4.39 -17.59
C VAL A 286 -16.30 -4.14 -16.60
N VAL A 287 -17.51 -3.87 -17.07
CA VAL A 287 -18.69 -3.70 -16.20
C VAL A 287 -18.95 -4.97 -15.40
N ALA A 288 -18.93 -6.14 -16.04
CA ALA A 288 -19.11 -7.41 -15.35
C ALA A 288 -18.00 -7.64 -14.29
N ALA A 289 -16.75 -7.30 -14.61
CA ALA A 289 -15.65 -7.42 -13.66
C ALA A 289 -15.78 -6.48 -12.44
N ILE A 290 -16.27 -5.25 -12.64
CA ILE A 290 -16.56 -4.30 -11.57
C ILE A 290 -17.70 -4.83 -10.69
N ASN A 291 -18.80 -5.25 -11.31
CA ASN A 291 -19.98 -5.71 -10.60
C ASN A 291 -19.69 -6.92 -9.70
N GLU A 292 -18.91 -7.89 -10.21
CA GLU A 292 -18.59 -9.09 -9.46
C GLU A 292 -17.54 -8.86 -8.36
N ASN A 293 -16.48 -8.09 -8.65
CA ASN A 293 -15.35 -8.01 -7.73
C ASN A 293 -15.42 -6.84 -6.77
N TYR A 294 -16.06 -5.74 -7.16
CA TYR A 294 -16.14 -4.54 -6.32
C TYR A 294 -17.51 -4.33 -5.71
N LEU A 295 -18.57 -4.28 -6.53
CA LEU A 295 -19.93 -4.07 -6.04
C LEU A 295 -20.51 -5.33 -5.39
N GLN A 296 -20.03 -6.52 -5.78
CA GLN A 296 -20.60 -7.81 -5.39
C GLN A 296 -22.09 -7.93 -5.74
N ASP A 297 -22.51 -7.19 -6.76
CA ASP A 297 -23.87 -7.16 -7.31
C ASP A 297 -23.81 -7.33 -8.83
N VAL A 298 -24.16 -8.52 -9.31
CA VAL A 298 -24.11 -8.88 -10.73
C VAL A 298 -25.17 -8.15 -11.56
N GLU A 299 -26.23 -7.68 -10.94
CA GLU A 299 -27.35 -7.00 -11.60
C GLU A 299 -27.15 -5.47 -11.68
N ALA A 300 -26.12 -4.93 -11.00
CA ALA A 300 -25.81 -3.50 -11.02
C ALA A 300 -25.56 -2.99 -12.45
N THR A 301 -26.02 -1.79 -12.74
CA THR A 301 -25.85 -1.13 -14.03
C THR A 301 -24.88 0.04 -13.92
N VAL A 302 -24.42 0.55 -15.07
CA VAL A 302 -23.50 1.72 -15.07
C VAL A 302 -24.17 2.96 -14.45
N GLU A 303 -25.50 3.04 -14.40
CA GLU A 303 -26.23 4.13 -13.78
C GLU A 303 -26.07 4.13 -12.23
N ASP A 304 -25.75 2.98 -11.65
CA ASP A 304 -25.52 2.82 -10.21
C ASP A 304 -24.09 3.21 -9.79
N TYR A 305 -23.22 3.54 -10.75
CA TYR A 305 -21.82 3.83 -10.49
C TYR A 305 -21.61 5.25 -9.96
N SER A 306 -20.83 5.39 -8.88
CA SER A 306 -20.32 6.69 -8.42
C SER A 306 -19.37 7.32 -9.44
N GLY A 307 -19.12 8.64 -9.33
CA GLY A 307 -18.20 9.35 -10.24
C GLY A 307 -16.81 8.72 -10.32
N ASN A 308 -16.23 8.29 -9.18
CA ASN A 308 -14.93 7.63 -9.14
C ASN A 308 -14.96 6.27 -9.83
N LEU A 309 -16.02 5.49 -9.64
CA LEU A 309 -16.15 4.18 -10.28
C LEU A 309 -16.31 4.27 -11.80
N LEU A 310 -16.99 5.32 -12.30
CA LEU A 310 -17.06 5.63 -13.72
C LEU A 310 -15.66 5.93 -14.30
N LEU A 311 -14.83 6.68 -13.58
CA LEU A 311 -13.44 6.95 -13.99
C LEU A 311 -12.61 5.66 -14.04
N VAL A 312 -12.74 4.79 -13.03
CA VAL A 312 -12.07 3.48 -13.01
C VAL A 312 -12.48 2.65 -14.22
N LYS A 313 -13.77 2.55 -14.49
CA LYS A 313 -14.31 1.85 -15.68
C LYS A 313 -13.64 2.38 -16.97
N ASP A 314 -13.66 3.68 -17.17
CA ASP A 314 -13.12 4.31 -18.38
C ASP A 314 -11.59 4.14 -18.51
N ILE A 315 -10.85 4.20 -17.40
CA ILE A 315 -9.40 3.95 -17.38
C ILE A 315 -9.09 2.49 -17.75
N VAL A 316 -9.79 1.52 -17.17
CA VAL A 316 -9.59 0.10 -17.48
C VAL A 316 -9.90 -0.17 -18.96
N ILE A 317 -11.03 0.35 -19.48
CA ILE A 317 -11.37 0.24 -20.90
C ILE A 317 -10.26 0.86 -21.77
N ARG A 318 -9.74 2.01 -21.39
CA ARG A 318 -8.66 2.68 -22.13
C ARG A 318 -7.37 1.84 -22.15
N TYR A 319 -6.98 1.22 -21.04
CA TYR A 319 -5.79 0.36 -21.00
C TYR A 319 -5.96 -0.89 -21.85
N ILE A 320 -7.14 -1.49 -21.86
CA ILE A 320 -7.44 -2.65 -22.69
C ILE A 320 -7.47 -2.28 -24.17
N ARG A 321 -8.25 -1.25 -24.55
CA ARG A 321 -8.44 -0.85 -25.95
C ARG A 321 -7.21 -0.17 -26.57
N GLY A 322 -6.49 0.63 -25.78
CA GLY A 322 -5.35 1.41 -26.26
C GLY A 322 -3.99 0.76 -26.02
N GLY A 323 -3.94 -0.29 -25.20
CA GLY A 323 -2.70 -0.96 -24.82
C GLY A 323 -2.71 -2.45 -25.13
N VAL A 324 -3.39 -3.26 -24.32
CA VAL A 324 -3.26 -4.73 -24.37
C VAL A 324 -3.71 -5.31 -25.71
N LEU A 325 -4.92 -5.01 -26.16
CA LEU A 325 -5.46 -5.57 -27.40
C LEU A 325 -4.69 -5.16 -28.66
N PRO A 326 -4.30 -3.87 -28.86
CA PRO A 326 -3.48 -3.48 -29.99
C PRO A 326 -2.08 -4.12 -29.97
N TYR A 327 -1.46 -4.21 -28.78
CA TYR A 327 -0.16 -4.83 -28.62
C TYR A 327 -0.19 -6.29 -29.03
N ASP A 328 -1.12 -7.07 -28.51
CA ASP A 328 -1.28 -8.49 -28.88
C ASP A 328 -1.69 -8.67 -30.33
N ALA A 329 -2.52 -7.77 -30.88
CA ALA A 329 -2.90 -7.82 -32.28
C ALA A 329 -1.76 -7.51 -33.25
N ALA A 330 -0.73 -6.77 -32.81
CA ALA A 330 0.49 -6.52 -33.57
C ALA A 330 1.49 -7.70 -33.46
N HIS A 331 1.37 -8.54 -32.44
CA HIS A 331 2.25 -9.69 -32.14
C HIS A 331 1.42 -10.98 -32.07
N ASP A 332 0.62 -11.26 -33.09
CA ASP A 332 -0.42 -12.30 -33.11
C ASP A 332 0.10 -13.72 -33.42
N ASP A 333 1.39 -13.95 -33.28
CA ASP A 333 2.10 -15.19 -33.49
C ASP A 333 2.09 -16.15 -32.28
N PHE A 334 1.04 -16.09 -31.46
CA PHE A 334 0.88 -16.94 -30.28
C PHE A 334 -0.48 -17.65 -30.25
N THR A 335 -0.56 -18.69 -29.42
CA THR A 335 -1.82 -19.37 -29.04
C THR A 335 -2.02 -19.23 -27.55
N VAL A 336 -3.18 -18.70 -27.11
CA VAL A 336 -3.53 -18.68 -25.68
C VAL A 336 -3.78 -20.11 -25.23
N GLU A 337 -2.98 -20.62 -24.28
CA GLU A 337 -3.16 -21.97 -23.72
C GLU A 337 -3.96 -21.97 -22.43
N GLY A 338 -3.72 -21.00 -21.55
CA GLY A 338 -4.35 -20.92 -20.25
C GLY A 338 -4.58 -19.50 -19.79
N LEU A 339 -5.64 -19.30 -19.00
CA LEU A 339 -5.99 -18.04 -18.35
C LEU A 339 -6.28 -18.32 -16.89
N GLU A 340 -5.72 -17.51 -15.98
CA GLU A 340 -5.87 -17.69 -14.52
C GLU A 340 -5.62 -19.16 -14.13
N GLU A 341 -4.53 -19.71 -14.66
CA GLU A 341 -4.23 -21.13 -14.51
C GLU A 341 -3.45 -21.38 -13.22
N ARG A 342 -3.95 -22.30 -12.39
CA ARG A 342 -3.24 -22.76 -11.21
C ARG A 342 -2.09 -23.66 -11.59
N ILE A 343 -0.88 -23.23 -11.28
CA ILE A 343 0.36 -23.98 -11.51
C ILE A 343 0.89 -24.43 -10.15
N GLY A 344 1.33 -25.68 -10.09
CA GLY A 344 1.98 -26.23 -8.91
C GLY A 344 3.17 -27.10 -9.28
N GLN A 345 4.25 -27.04 -8.50
CA GLN A 345 5.46 -27.81 -8.72
C GLN A 345 6.17 -28.11 -7.40
N GLU A 346 6.53 -29.39 -7.20
CA GLU A 346 7.43 -29.77 -6.09
C GLU A 346 8.88 -29.39 -6.44
N PHE A 347 9.59 -28.87 -5.44
CA PHE A 347 10.98 -28.50 -5.58
C PHE A 347 11.79 -29.06 -4.41
N ALA A 348 12.82 -29.85 -4.70
CA ALA A 348 13.68 -30.50 -3.71
C ALA A 348 14.89 -29.64 -3.38
N PHE A 349 15.25 -29.61 -2.09
CA PHE A 349 16.42 -28.89 -1.57
C PHE A 349 16.93 -29.57 -0.28
N GLU A 350 18.10 -29.17 0.16
CA GLU A 350 18.70 -29.67 1.42
C GLU A 350 18.75 -28.53 2.44
N SER A 351 18.32 -28.80 3.68
CA SER A 351 18.44 -27.87 4.80
C SER A 351 18.75 -28.61 6.08
N ALA A 352 19.71 -28.11 6.86
CA ALA A 352 20.17 -28.71 8.13
C ALA A 352 20.48 -30.22 8.00
N GLY A 353 21.07 -30.64 6.88
CA GLY A 353 21.43 -32.04 6.62
C GLY A 353 20.26 -32.97 6.29
N LYS A 354 19.08 -32.41 6.00
CA LYS A 354 17.87 -33.17 5.61
C LYS A 354 17.48 -32.80 4.19
N SER A 355 17.08 -33.80 3.40
CA SER A 355 16.45 -33.59 2.11
C SER A 355 14.97 -33.24 2.34
N LEU A 356 14.57 -32.05 1.88
CA LEU A 356 13.23 -31.49 2.04
C LEU A 356 12.62 -31.23 0.66
N ARG A 357 11.30 -31.12 0.62
CA ARG A 357 10.55 -30.72 -0.57
C ARG A 357 9.55 -29.64 -0.20
N VAL A 358 9.49 -28.60 -1.01
CA VAL A 358 8.47 -27.57 -0.90
C VAL A 358 7.58 -27.63 -2.14
N VAL A 359 6.28 -27.36 -1.95
CA VAL A 359 5.34 -27.27 -3.06
C VAL A 359 5.14 -25.79 -3.40
N PHE A 360 5.72 -25.36 -4.50
CA PHE A 360 5.39 -24.06 -5.08
C PHE A 360 3.99 -24.10 -5.69
N GLY A 361 3.27 -23.00 -5.59
CA GLY A 361 1.97 -22.88 -6.23
C GLY A 361 1.61 -21.42 -6.46
N GLY A 362 0.93 -21.17 -7.56
CA GLY A 362 0.48 -19.83 -7.91
C GLY A 362 -0.56 -19.85 -9.00
N LEU A 363 -1.07 -18.67 -9.32
CA LEU A 363 -2.02 -18.43 -10.37
C LEU A 363 -1.31 -17.62 -11.46
N ALA A 364 -1.16 -18.17 -12.66
CA ALA A 364 -0.60 -17.47 -13.79
C ALA A 364 -1.73 -16.77 -14.55
N ASP A 365 -1.62 -15.46 -14.76
CA ASP A 365 -2.67 -14.67 -15.40
C ASP A 365 -2.98 -15.17 -16.82
N ARG A 366 -1.93 -15.39 -17.60
CA ARG A 366 -2.05 -15.95 -18.96
C ARG A 366 -0.81 -16.76 -19.35
N ILE A 367 -1.05 -17.88 -20.03
CA ILE A 367 -0.01 -18.71 -20.62
C ILE A 367 -0.28 -18.79 -22.12
N ASP A 368 0.70 -18.41 -22.91
CA ASP A 368 0.67 -18.50 -24.35
C ASP A 368 1.68 -19.53 -24.85
N ARG A 369 1.42 -20.13 -26.01
CA ARG A 369 2.38 -20.92 -26.76
C ARG A 369 2.87 -20.12 -27.97
N LEU A 370 4.19 -19.96 -28.05
CA LEU A 370 4.86 -19.32 -29.20
C LEU A 370 5.05 -20.31 -30.36
N PRO A 371 5.31 -19.82 -31.58
CA PRO A 371 5.45 -20.69 -32.80
C PRO A 371 6.59 -21.70 -32.67
N ASP A 372 7.63 -21.41 -31.90
CA ASP A 372 8.75 -22.34 -31.68
C ASP A 372 8.45 -23.39 -30.57
N GLY A 373 7.24 -23.39 -30.04
CA GLY A 373 6.79 -24.29 -28.99
C GLY A 373 7.10 -23.84 -27.57
N THR A 374 7.86 -22.75 -27.39
CA THR A 374 8.13 -22.16 -26.07
C THR A 374 6.83 -21.63 -25.46
N LEU A 375 6.69 -21.76 -24.13
CA LEU A 375 5.60 -21.12 -23.40
C LEU A 375 5.98 -19.67 -23.04
N ARG A 376 5.01 -18.79 -23.09
CA ARG A 376 5.17 -17.41 -22.60
C ARG A 376 4.24 -17.22 -21.41
N VAL A 377 4.81 -16.84 -20.27
CA VAL A 377 4.04 -16.51 -19.07
C VAL A 377 3.83 -15.01 -19.05
N VAL A 378 2.61 -14.58 -19.21
CA VAL A 378 2.24 -13.16 -19.17
C VAL A 378 1.62 -12.84 -17.82
N ASP A 379 2.15 -11.81 -17.15
CA ASP A 379 1.65 -11.30 -15.89
C ASP A 379 1.35 -9.81 -16.07
N TYR A 380 0.11 -9.40 -15.77
CA TYR A 380 -0.36 -8.04 -15.97
C TYR A 380 -0.06 -7.17 -14.76
N LYS A 381 0.53 -6.01 -15.00
CA LYS A 381 0.90 -5.05 -13.93
C LYS A 381 0.34 -3.66 -14.23
N THR A 382 -0.25 -3.05 -13.20
CA THR A 382 -0.83 -1.70 -13.25
C THR A 382 0.13 -0.62 -12.77
N GLY A 383 1.30 -1.01 -12.24
CA GLY A 383 2.35 -0.11 -11.76
C GLY A 383 3.21 0.51 -12.86
N GLU A 384 4.29 1.17 -12.45
CA GLU A 384 5.30 1.68 -13.38
C GLU A 384 6.15 0.54 -13.96
N PRO A 385 6.60 0.65 -15.25
CA PRO A 385 7.35 -0.40 -15.88
C PRO A 385 8.75 -0.57 -15.28
N HIS A 386 9.04 -1.79 -14.84
CA HIS A 386 10.35 -2.24 -14.40
C HIS A 386 10.65 -3.58 -15.09
N LEU A 387 11.29 -3.52 -16.26
CA LEU A 387 11.58 -4.68 -17.08
C LEU A 387 13.07 -5.08 -17.03
N ASP A 388 13.88 -4.22 -16.41
CA ASP A 388 15.32 -4.42 -16.33
C ASP A 388 15.71 -5.09 -15.01
N PHE A 389 16.67 -6.00 -15.05
CA PHE A 389 17.33 -6.55 -13.86
C PHE A 389 18.83 -6.71 -14.07
N GLN A 390 19.58 -6.82 -12.98
CA GLN A 390 21.03 -6.92 -12.97
C GLN A 390 21.47 -8.34 -12.64
N GLY A 391 21.13 -9.28 -13.53
CA GLY A 391 21.39 -10.70 -13.32
C GLY A 391 20.51 -11.34 -12.24
N VAL A 392 20.51 -12.67 -12.24
CA VAL A 392 19.65 -13.45 -11.33
C VAL A 392 20.08 -13.27 -9.86
N GLU A 393 21.38 -13.11 -9.59
CA GLU A 393 21.87 -12.97 -8.22
C GLU A 393 21.32 -11.72 -7.54
N ALA A 394 21.17 -10.61 -8.27
CA ALA A 394 20.61 -9.38 -7.75
C ALA A 394 19.12 -9.52 -7.35
N LEU A 395 18.36 -10.42 -7.98
CA LEU A 395 16.97 -10.69 -7.63
C LEU A 395 16.83 -11.33 -6.23
N PHE A 396 17.82 -12.09 -5.80
CA PHE A 396 17.83 -12.78 -4.51
C PHE A 396 18.60 -12.02 -3.43
N ARG A 397 19.79 -11.49 -3.76
CA ARG A 397 20.76 -10.97 -2.80
C ARG A 397 21.16 -9.52 -3.02
N GLY A 398 20.66 -8.87 -4.08
CA GLY A 398 20.93 -7.48 -4.38
C GLY A 398 20.36 -6.52 -3.33
N GLU A 399 20.66 -5.24 -3.47
CA GLU A 399 20.00 -4.18 -2.70
C GLU A 399 18.47 -4.18 -2.95
N ALA A 400 17.69 -3.58 -2.04
CA ALA A 400 16.23 -3.63 -2.14
C ALA A 400 15.69 -3.14 -3.50
N LYS A 401 16.32 -2.13 -4.10
CA LYS A 401 15.96 -1.63 -5.45
C LYS A 401 16.24 -2.61 -6.58
N GLN A 402 17.18 -3.52 -6.40
CA GLN A 402 17.57 -4.52 -7.39
C GLN A 402 16.73 -5.79 -7.30
N ARG A 403 16.06 -6.02 -6.17
CA ARG A 403 15.18 -7.17 -5.94
C ARG A 403 13.83 -6.92 -6.60
N GLN A 404 13.75 -7.17 -7.90
CA GLN A 404 12.53 -6.96 -8.70
C GLN A 404 11.53 -8.10 -8.47
N SER A 405 10.51 -7.84 -7.64
CA SER A 405 9.50 -8.85 -7.24
C SER A 405 8.75 -9.44 -8.43
N ASN A 406 8.36 -8.61 -9.39
CA ASN A 406 7.58 -9.04 -10.54
C ASN A 406 8.41 -9.95 -11.47
N ILE A 407 9.70 -9.65 -11.64
CA ILE A 407 10.62 -10.47 -12.45
C ILE A 407 10.86 -11.81 -11.76
N LEU A 408 11.14 -11.80 -10.44
CA LEU A 408 11.30 -13.04 -9.68
C LEU A 408 10.03 -13.90 -9.72
N GLN A 409 8.85 -13.29 -9.63
CA GLN A 409 7.55 -13.96 -9.72
C GLN A 409 7.39 -14.68 -11.08
N THR A 410 7.63 -13.98 -12.17
CA THR A 410 7.47 -14.57 -13.51
C THR A 410 8.52 -15.64 -13.82
N LEU A 411 9.75 -15.50 -13.30
CA LEU A 411 10.78 -16.55 -13.38
C LEU A 411 10.38 -17.80 -12.57
N LEU A 412 9.76 -17.64 -11.40
CA LEU A 412 9.23 -18.78 -10.62
C LEU A 412 8.10 -19.49 -11.37
N TYR A 413 7.19 -18.75 -12.01
CA TYR A 413 6.17 -19.35 -12.88
C TYR A 413 6.80 -20.10 -14.06
N SER A 414 7.80 -19.50 -14.70
CA SER A 414 8.52 -20.14 -15.80
C SER A 414 9.23 -21.42 -15.35
N MET A 415 9.84 -21.44 -14.16
CA MET A 415 10.40 -22.64 -13.54
C MET A 415 9.34 -23.72 -13.33
N MET A 416 8.20 -23.36 -12.76
CA MET A 416 7.12 -24.32 -12.49
C MET A 416 6.61 -24.94 -13.80
N LEU A 417 6.42 -24.16 -14.85
CA LEU A 417 6.01 -24.66 -16.17
C LEU A 417 7.09 -25.55 -16.81
N PHE A 418 8.35 -25.14 -16.73
CA PHE A 418 9.47 -25.93 -17.25
C PHE A 418 9.50 -27.33 -16.62
N HIS A 419 9.36 -27.44 -15.31
CA HIS A 419 9.39 -28.72 -14.63
C HIS A 419 8.11 -29.54 -14.79
N SER A 420 6.94 -28.89 -14.81
CA SER A 420 5.65 -29.60 -14.92
C SER A 420 5.31 -30.02 -16.33
N ARG A 421 5.69 -29.25 -17.34
CA ARG A 421 5.34 -29.50 -18.76
C ARG A 421 6.51 -29.92 -19.62
N GLY A 422 7.76 -29.80 -19.15
CA GLY A 422 8.97 -30.14 -19.90
C GLY A 422 9.23 -29.20 -21.09
N VAL A 423 8.66 -28.02 -21.09
CA VAL A 423 8.75 -27.01 -22.16
C VAL A 423 9.38 -25.74 -21.60
N ASP A 424 10.29 -25.12 -22.38
CA ASP A 424 10.91 -23.85 -21.97
C ASP A 424 9.86 -22.71 -21.86
N ALA A 425 10.14 -21.74 -21.03
CA ALA A 425 9.21 -20.66 -20.79
C ALA A 425 9.89 -19.28 -20.82
N GLU A 426 9.22 -18.31 -21.44
CA GLU A 426 9.60 -16.91 -21.50
C GLU A 426 8.78 -16.10 -20.48
N PRO A 427 9.41 -15.57 -19.39
CA PRO A 427 8.74 -14.67 -18.46
C PRO A 427 8.48 -13.33 -19.12
N THR A 428 7.26 -12.83 -19.02
CA THR A 428 6.81 -11.60 -19.68
C THR A 428 5.94 -10.76 -18.76
N LEU A 429 6.20 -9.46 -18.71
CA LEU A 429 5.45 -8.50 -17.89
C LEU A 429 4.73 -7.49 -18.78
N TYR A 430 3.41 -7.41 -18.65
CA TYR A 430 2.57 -6.45 -19.34
C TYR A 430 2.23 -5.28 -18.42
N TYR A 431 2.99 -4.18 -18.53
CA TYR A 431 2.71 -2.96 -17.82
C TYR A 431 1.67 -2.12 -18.57
N VAL A 432 0.40 -2.38 -18.28
CA VAL A 432 -0.73 -1.88 -19.08
C VAL A 432 -0.79 -0.35 -19.20
N ARG A 433 -0.24 0.38 -18.23
CA ARG A 433 -0.13 1.85 -18.28
C ARG A 433 0.80 2.35 -19.37
N ALA A 434 1.80 1.57 -19.76
CA ALA A 434 2.82 1.95 -20.71
C ALA A 434 2.61 1.35 -22.11
N MET A 435 1.74 0.35 -22.25
CA MET A 435 1.54 -0.39 -23.50
C MET A 435 0.97 0.45 -24.66
N HIS A 436 0.46 1.65 -24.39
CA HIS A 436 -0.01 2.58 -25.42
C HIS A 436 1.12 3.34 -26.13
N ARG A 437 2.37 3.18 -25.67
CA ARG A 437 3.55 3.84 -26.27
C ARG A 437 4.07 2.99 -27.44
N ASP A 438 4.46 3.66 -28.51
CA ASP A 438 4.96 3.00 -29.73
C ASP A 438 6.30 2.26 -29.51
N ASP A 439 7.09 2.70 -28.52
CA ASP A 439 8.39 2.11 -28.14
C ASP A 439 8.30 1.06 -27.02
N TYR A 440 7.09 0.70 -26.59
CA TYR A 440 6.91 -0.26 -25.51
C TYR A 440 7.32 -1.66 -25.93
N SER A 441 8.08 -2.33 -25.07
CA SER A 441 8.41 -3.76 -25.17
C SER A 441 8.08 -4.44 -23.84
N SER A 442 7.46 -5.61 -23.88
CA SER A 442 7.16 -6.43 -22.71
C SER A 442 8.29 -7.37 -22.31
N ARG A 443 9.39 -7.38 -23.08
CA ARG A 443 10.50 -8.31 -22.89
C ARG A 443 11.38 -7.86 -21.73
N LEU A 444 11.74 -8.80 -20.87
CA LEU A 444 12.71 -8.55 -19.80
C LEU A 444 14.09 -8.27 -20.36
N VAL A 445 14.84 -7.38 -19.71
CA VAL A 445 16.19 -6.98 -20.08
C VAL A 445 17.15 -7.31 -18.94
N ASP A 446 18.05 -8.23 -19.20
CA ASP A 446 19.19 -8.48 -18.31
C ASP A 446 20.32 -7.50 -18.63
N ARG A 447 20.56 -6.57 -17.70
CA ARG A 447 21.61 -5.54 -17.82
C ARG A 447 23.01 -6.10 -17.60
N GLU A 448 23.15 -7.16 -16.82
CA GLU A 448 24.44 -7.81 -16.58
C GLU A 448 24.96 -8.50 -17.85
N LEU A 449 24.08 -9.23 -18.53
CA LEU A 449 24.42 -9.95 -19.76
C LEU A 449 24.18 -9.14 -21.04
N GLY A 450 23.55 -7.96 -20.95
CA GLY A 450 23.18 -7.13 -22.08
C GLY A 450 22.15 -7.80 -23.01
N ARG A 451 21.25 -8.63 -22.49
CA ARG A 451 20.28 -9.41 -23.26
C ARG A 451 18.88 -8.85 -23.12
N THR A 452 18.16 -8.87 -24.24
CA THR A 452 16.71 -8.56 -24.30
C THR A 452 15.96 -9.83 -24.70
N GLY A 453 14.92 -10.16 -23.92
CA GLY A 453 14.23 -11.46 -24.01
C GLY A 453 14.96 -12.50 -23.17
N VAL A 454 14.28 -13.10 -22.22
CA VAL A 454 14.81 -14.03 -21.23
C VAL A 454 14.07 -15.36 -21.39
N ARG A 455 14.79 -16.45 -21.59
CA ARG A 455 14.24 -17.80 -21.52
C ARG A 455 14.67 -18.46 -20.24
N TYR A 456 13.78 -19.15 -19.56
CA TYR A 456 14.08 -19.77 -18.28
C TYR A 456 15.26 -20.75 -18.36
N SER A 457 15.34 -21.55 -19.43
CA SER A 457 16.42 -22.52 -19.64
C SER A 457 17.83 -21.91 -19.57
N GLU A 458 17.99 -20.67 -20.00
CA GLU A 458 19.28 -19.94 -19.99
C GLU A 458 19.71 -19.53 -18.58
N TYR A 459 18.76 -19.37 -17.69
CA TYR A 459 18.96 -18.91 -16.30
C TYR A 459 18.76 -20.03 -15.26
N ARG A 460 18.40 -21.22 -15.71
CA ARG A 460 18.01 -22.35 -14.86
C ARG A 460 19.02 -22.66 -13.76
N GLU A 461 20.27 -22.90 -14.14
CA GLU A 461 21.29 -23.32 -13.17
C GLU A 461 21.55 -22.27 -12.06
N PRO A 462 21.85 -21.00 -12.37
CA PRO A 462 22.06 -20.00 -11.33
C PRO A 462 20.78 -19.73 -10.54
N PHE A 463 19.61 -19.73 -11.19
CA PHE A 463 18.33 -19.49 -10.53
C PHE A 463 17.99 -20.60 -9.52
N GLU A 464 18.03 -21.87 -9.94
CA GLU A 464 17.74 -22.98 -9.04
C GLU A 464 18.77 -23.14 -7.92
N ARG A 465 20.04 -22.81 -8.16
CA ARG A 465 21.05 -22.80 -7.11
C ARG A 465 20.68 -21.78 -6.03
N LEU A 466 20.42 -20.53 -6.39
CA LEU A 466 20.02 -19.47 -5.46
C LEU A 466 18.71 -19.78 -4.75
N LEU A 467 17.77 -20.39 -5.47
CA LEU A 467 16.51 -20.85 -4.91
C LEU A 467 16.72 -21.91 -3.80
N ARG A 468 17.58 -22.92 -4.05
CA ARG A 468 17.92 -23.94 -3.06
C ARG A 468 18.61 -23.34 -1.83
N GLU A 469 19.55 -22.42 -2.04
CA GLU A 469 20.25 -21.72 -0.98
C GLU A 469 19.27 -20.91 -0.10
N THR A 470 18.36 -20.17 -0.71
CA THR A 470 17.36 -19.38 0.00
C THR A 470 16.34 -20.26 0.74
N LEU A 471 15.89 -21.36 0.12
CA LEU A 471 15.02 -22.34 0.78
C LEU A 471 15.73 -23.04 1.93
N ALA A 472 17.02 -23.39 1.78
CA ALA A 472 17.81 -23.97 2.85
C ALA A 472 17.83 -23.06 4.08
N GLU A 473 18.06 -21.76 3.89
CA GLU A 473 18.00 -20.75 4.96
C GLU A 473 16.58 -20.61 5.55
N MET A 474 15.56 -20.52 4.66
CA MET A 474 14.16 -20.36 5.06
C MET A 474 13.69 -21.47 5.99
N PHE A 475 14.13 -22.70 5.77
CA PHE A 475 13.71 -23.89 6.55
C PHE A 475 14.76 -24.37 7.56
N ASP A 476 15.89 -23.68 7.71
CA ASP A 476 16.87 -24.03 8.74
C ASP A 476 16.37 -23.61 10.14
N PRO A 477 16.16 -24.54 11.07
CA PRO A 477 15.70 -24.23 12.42
C PRO A 477 16.71 -23.42 13.25
N ALA A 478 18.01 -23.42 12.86
CA ALA A 478 19.06 -22.66 13.54
C ALA A 478 19.04 -21.17 13.17
N ILE A 479 18.42 -20.80 12.05
CA ILE A 479 18.35 -19.42 11.56
C ILE A 479 16.99 -18.84 11.89
N PRO A 480 16.84 -17.86 12.82
CA PRO A 480 15.56 -17.26 13.13
C PRO A 480 15.06 -16.37 12.00
N PHE A 481 13.76 -16.06 12.00
CA PHE A 481 13.23 -14.98 11.16
C PHE A 481 13.68 -13.65 11.73
N ARG A 482 14.40 -12.87 10.93
CA ARG A 482 15.01 -11.58 11.31
C ARG A 482 14.43 -10.43 10.53
N GLN A 483 14.54 -9.24 11.09
CA GLN A 483 14.30 -8.00 10.36
C GLN A 483 15.33 -7.85 9.22
N CYS A 484 14.90 -7.29 8.09
CA CYS A 484 15.83 -6.92 7.02
C CYS A 484 16.81 -5.83 7.48
N GLU A 485 17.97 -5.77 6.86
CA GLU A 485 18.98 -4.74 7.12
C GLU A 485 18.59 -3.39 6.50
N ASP A 486 18.05 -3.40 5.28
CA ASP A 486 17.59 -2.20 4.58
C ASP A 486 16.20 -1.77 5.06
N ALA A 487 16.19 -0.92 6.09
CA ALA A 487 14.95 -0.37 6.62
C ALA A 487 14.37 0.75 5.74
N GLU A 488 15.21 1.52 5.06
CA GLU A 488 14.78 2.71 4.32
C GLU A 488 13.88 2.35 3.13
N HIS A 489 14.22 1.32 2.37
CA HIS A 489 13.46 0.93 1.19
C HIS A 489 12.46 -0.18 1.49
N THR A 490 12.87 -1.21 2.25
CA THR A 490 12.03 -2.40 2.50
C THR A 490 10.92 -2.13 3.50
N CYS A 491 11.15 -1.27 4.53
CA CYS A 491 10.18 -1.02 5.59
C CYS A 491 9.26 0.18 5.31
N ARG A 492 9.59 1.05 4.37
CA ARG A 492 8.83 2.29 4.08
C ARG A 492 7.33 2.05 3.87
N TYR A 493 6.98 0.97 3.17
CA TYR A 493 5.59 0.59 2.85
C TYR A 493 5.24 -0.80 3.41
N CYS A 494 5.85 -1.18 4.52
CA CYS A 494 5.59 -2.47 5.14
C CYS A 494 4.44 -2.36 6.14
N ASP A 495 3.43 -3.22 6.01
CA ASP A 495 2.25 -3.27 6.87
C ASP A 495 2.61 -3.52 8.35
N PHE A 496 3.77 -4.11 8.61
CA PHE A 496 4.26 -4.44 9.96
C PHE A 496 5.32 -3.47 10.49
N ARG A 497 5.45 -2.29 9.88
CA ARG A 497 6.44 -1.28 10.27
C ARG A 497 6.34 -0.90 11.74
N GLU A 498 5.12 -0.70 12.23
CA GLU A 498 4.87 -0.32 13.63
C GLU A 498 5.28 -1.42 14.61
N ILE A 499 5.00 -2.69 14.28
CA ILE A 499 5.44 -3.84 15.09
C ILE A 499 6.96 -3.89 15.14
N CYS A 500 7.61 -3.64 14.01
CA CYS A 500 9.07 -3.63 13.87
C CYS A 500 9.73 -2.39 14.47
N LYS A 501 8.98 -1.34 14.81
CA LYS A 501 9.49 -0.03 15.28
C LYS A 501 10.53 0.58 14.32
N ARG A 502 10.24 0.51 13.00
CA ARG A 502 11.11 0.97 11.90
C ARG A 502 10.51 2.17 11.17
#